data_4c781b1529d00155000ded0fd0c73d82
#
_entry.id   4c781b1529d00155000ded0fd0c73d82
#
_cell.length_a   1.000
_cell.length_b   1.000
_cell.length_c   1.000
_cell.angle_alpha   90.00
_cell.angle_beta   90.00
_cell.angle_gamma   90.00
#
_symmetry.space_group_name_H-M   'P 1'
#
loop_
_entity.id
_entity.type
_entity.pdbx_description
1 polymer ?
#
loop_
_entity_poly.entity_id
_entity_poly.type
_entity_poly.pdbx_seq_one_letter_code
_entity_poly.pdbx_strand_id
1 'polypeptide(L)'
;MGFVEDETPWCGGHVSARVWCVRANNPSPMTYVGTNSWIVAEPGAKECVVIDPAPAGEQVQRILATCGEAGLRIGAIVATHDHPDHIEGIPELVAATGAPVYAPRTSRINQLLQKHGFATVSYTHLTLPTNRE
;
A
#
# COMPACT_ATOMS: atom_id res chain seq x y z
N MET A 1 -15.69 -26.01 9.17
CA MET A 1 -15.23 -25.06 8.98
C MET A 1 -14.75 -24.31 9.99
N GLY A 2 -14.19 -24.28 10.56
CA GLY A 2 -13.67 -23.74 11.73
C GLY A 2 -13.05 -22.39 11.66
N PHE A 3 -13.36 -21.67 10.62
CA PHE A 3 -12.67 -20.41 10.53
C PHE A 3 -13.09 -19.49 11.65
N VAL A 4 -14.15 -19.68 12.29
CA VAL A 4 -14.54 -18.77 13.33
C VAL A 4 -13.89 -19.02 14.66
N GLU A 5 -13.22 -20.12 14.79
CA GLU A 5 -12.63 -20.44 16.07
C GLU A 5 -11.32 -19.75 16.31
N ASP A 6 -10.67 -19.23 15.29
CA ASP A 6 -9.41 -18.56 15.49
C ASP A 6 -9.69 -17.11 15.82
N GLU A 7 -9.47 -16.74 17.06
CA GLU A 7 -9.73 -15.37 17.48
C GLU A 7 -8.59 -14.43 17.12
N THR A 8 -7.48 -14.94 16.61
CA THR A 8 -6.40 -14.09 16.15
C THR A 8 -6.78 -13.46 14.83
N PRO A 9 -6.86 -12.14 14.73
CA PRO A 9 -7.23 -11.53 13.45
C PRO A 9 -6.23 -11.88 12.36
N TRP A 10 -6.74 -12.13 11.17
CA TRP A 10 -5.88 -12.38 10.03
C TRP A 10 -5.06 -11.12 9.74
N CYS A 11 -3.75 -11.23 9.70
CA CYS A 11 -2.87 -10.08 9.52
C CYS A 11 -2.31 -9.98 8.11
N GLY A 12 -2.85 -10.72 7.18
CA GLY A 12 -2.46 -10.60 5.80
C GLY A 12 -1.75 -11.84 5.31
N GLY A 13 -1.25 -11.77 4.10
CA GLY A 13 -0.53 -12.85 3.48
C GLY A 13 -0.70 -12.84 1.98
N HIS A 14 -0.19 -13.86 1.34
CA HIS A 14 -0.25 -14.01 -0.10
C HIS A 14 -1.63 -14.55 -0.45
N VAL A 15 -2.51 -13.71 -0.97
CA VAL A 15 -3.90 -14.07 -1.18
C VAL A 15 -4.17 -14.62 -2.57
N SER A 16 -3.27 -14.39 -3.52
CA SER A 16 -3.37 -14.96 -4.87
C SER A 16 -2.00 -14.90 -5.51
N ALA A 17 -1.88 -15.41 -6.74
CA ALA A 17 -0.61 -15.38 -7.44
C ALA A 17 -0.09 -13.96 -7.67
N ARG A 18 -0.98 -12.96 -7.58
CA ARG A 18 -0.62 -11.57 -7.88
C ARG A 18 -0.76 -10.62 -6.72
N VAL A 19 -1.32 -11.04 -5.60
CA VAL A 19 -1.72 -10.08 -4.57
C VAL A 19 -1.30 -10.56 -3.19
N TRP A 20 -0.66 -9.68 -2.44
CA TRP A 20 -0.40 -9.86 -1.02
C TRP A 20 -1.17 -8.80 -0.26
N CYS A 21 -1.67 -9.15 0.90
CA CYS A 21 -2.30 -8.21 1.82
C CYS A 21 -1.41 -8.09 3.06
N VAL A 22 -1.19 -6.87 3.51
CA VAL A 22 -0.53 -6.61 4.78
C VAL A 22 -1.51 -5.81 5.61
N ARG A 23 -1.99 -6.38 6.72
CA ARG A 23 -2.93 -5.67 7.56
C ARG A 23 -2.22 -5.09 8.76
N ALA A 24 -2.44 -3.80 8.98
CA ALA A 24 -1.85 -3.10 10.10
C ALA A 24 -2.55 -3.45 11.40
N ASN A 25 -1.81 -3.33 12.50
CA ASN A 25 -2.39 -3.51 13.81
C ASN A 25 -2.81 -2.13 14.34
N ASN A 26 -3.86 -1.58 13.73
CA ASN A 26 -4.37 -0.26 14.11
C ASN A 26 -5.91 -0.30 14.19
N PRO A 27 -6.48 -1.18 15.02
CA PRO A 27 -7.94 -1.29 15.07
C PRO A 27 -8.58 0.00 15.57
N SER A 28 -9.71 0.35 14.98
CA SER A 28 -10.47 1.54 15.36
C SER A 28 -11.86 1.45 14.76
N PRO A 29 -12.78 2.35 15.13
CA PRO A 29 -14.09 2.36 14.47
C PRO A 29 -14.00 2.58 12.96
N MET A 30 -12.94 3.23 12.46
CA MET A 30 -12.79 3.45 11.04
C MET A 30 -12.07 2.31 10.34
N THR A 31 -11.19 1.60 11.03
CA THR A 31 -10.35 0.58 10.40
C THR A 31 -10.76 -0.83 10.81
N TYR A 32 -11.71 -0.95 11.71
CA TYR A 32 -12.15 -2.23 12.28
C TYR A 32 -10.96 -2.96 12.90
N VAL A 33 -10.50 -4.04 12.30
CA VAL A 33 -9.37 -4.79 12.84
C VAL A 33 -8.03 -4.28 12.34
N GLY A 34 -8.03 -3.37 11.38
CA GLY A 34 -6.81 -2.75 10.88
C GLY A 34 -6.91 -2.38 9.42
N THR A 35 -6.05 -1.47 9.00
CA THR A 35 -5.95 -1.04 7.62
C THR A 35 -5.32 -2.14 6.77
N ASN A 36 -5.91 -2.43 5.63
CA ASN A 36 -5.32 -3.34 4.65
C ASN A 36 -4.51 -2.55 3.64
N SER A 37 -3.23 -2.89 3.52
CA SER A 37 -2.39 -2.43 2.43
C SER A 37 -2.23 -3.59 1.45
N TRP A 38 -2.16 -3.28 0.17
CA TRP A 38 -2.11 -4.32 -0.85
C TRP A 38 -0.83 -4.17 -1.65
N ILE A 39 -0.23 -5.31 -1.98
CA ILE A 39 0.94 -5.38 -2.85
C ILE A 39 0.51 -6.20 -4.04
N VAL A 40 0.66 -5.64 -5.24
CA VAL A 40 0.20 -6.27 -6.47
C VAL A 40 1.36 -6.39 -7.44
N ALA A 41 1.57 -7.58 -7.98
CA ALA A 41 2.62 -7.81 -8.98
C ALA A 41 2.21 -8.96 -9.88
N GLU A 42 2.61 -8.88 -11.15
CA GLU A 42 2.41 -10.01 -12.04
C GLU A 42 3.33 -11.15 -11.63
N PRO A 43 2.92 -12.39 -11.84
CA PRO A 43 3.80 -13.53 -11.55
C PRO A 43 5.09 -13.41 -12.35
N GLY A 44 6.21 -13.58 -11.67
CA GLY A 44 7.53 -13.47 -12.30
C GLY A 44 8.04 -12.06 -12.46
N ALA A 45 7.24 -11.05 -12.11
CA ALA A 45 7.70 -9.66 -12.19
C ALA A 45 8.72 -9.38 -11.11
N LYS A 46 9.51 -8.33 -11.32
CA LYS A 46 10.47 -7.87 -10.33
C LYS A 46 10.04 -6.58 -9.67
N GLU A 47 8.93 -6.01 -10.10
CA GLU A 47 8.39 -4.79 -9.52
C GLU A 47 6.94 -5.00 -9.12
N CYS A 48 6.52 -4.25 -8.11
CA CYS A 48 5.15 -4.32 -7.62
C CYS A 48 4.59 -2.92 -7.42
N VAL A 49 3.29 -2.86 -7.18
CA VAL A 49 2.57 -1.65 -6.82
C VAL A 49 2.06 -1.85 -5.40
N VAL A 50 2.23 -0.83 -4.56
CA VAL A 50 1.72 -0.85 -3.19
C VAL A 50 0.54 0.11 -3.11
N ILE A 51 -0.55 -0.36 -2.53
CA ILE A 51 -1.80 0.40 -2.44
C ILE A 51 -2.08 0.68 -0.98
N ASP A 52 -2.29 1.96 -0.67
CA ASP A 52 -2.71 2.45 0.65
C ASP A 52 -1.78 2.00 1.78
N PRO A 53 -0.49 2.38 1.73
CA PRO A 53 0.43 2.00 2.82
C PRO A 53 0.22 2.92 4.03
N ALA A 54 -0.40 2.39 5.06
CA ALA A 54 -0.66 3.10 6.31
C ALA A 54 -0.91 2.11 7.43
N PRO A 55 -0.66 2.49 8.67
CA PRO A 55 -0.03 3.74 9.09
C PRO A 55 1.48 3.71 8.89
N ALA A 56 2.13 4.81 9.23
CA ALA A 56 3.59 4.88 9.19
C ALA A 56 4.19 3.93 10.24
N GLY A 57 5.47 3.68 10.13
CA GLY A 57 6.19 2.88 11.11
C GLY A 57 6.15 1.40 10.81
N GLU A 58 5.62 0.62 11.73
CA GLU A 58 5.66 -0.83 11.62
C GLU A 58 5.04 -1.35 10.33
N GLN A 59 3.91 -0.75 9.93
CA GLN A 59 3.24 -1.22 8.71
C GLN A 59 4.12 -1.03 7.47
N VAL A 60 4.78 0.12 7.38
CA VAL A 60 5.69 0.38 6.26
C VAL A 60 6.83 -0.62 6.26
N GLN A 61 7.38 -0.93 7.44
CA GLN A 61 8.46 -1.90 7.52
C GLN A 61 7.98 -3.30 7.11
N ARG A 62 6.78 -3.67 7.47
CA ARG A 62 6.22 -4.97 7.08
C ARG A 62 5.98 -5.04 5.58
N ILE A 63 5.55 -3.94 4.97
CA ILE A 63 5.37 -3.89 3.52
C ILE A 63 6.74 -4.07 2.83
N LEU A 64 7.75 -3.35 3.30
CA LEU A 64 9.08 -3.47 2.72
C LEU A 64 9.63 -4.89 2.88
N ALA A 65 9.42 -5.50 4.05
CA ALA A 65 9.89 -6.86 4.29
C ALA A 65 9.16 -7.86 3.39
N THR A 66 7.86 -7.71 3.22
CA THR A 66 7.08 -8.61 2.37
C THR A 66 7.56 -8.52 0.93
N CYS A 67 7.78 -7.29 0.43
CA CYS A 67 8.29 -7.10 -0.91
C CYS A 67 9.69 -7.72 -1.06
N GLY A 68 10.55 -7.51 -0.07
CA GLY A 68 11.90 -8.06 -0.12
C GLY A 68 11.90 -9.58 -0.15
N GLU A 69 11.04 -10.21 0.67
CA GLU A 69 10.96 -11.66 0.69
C GLU A 69 10.43 -12.22 -0.62
N ALA A 70 9.58 -11.48 -1.30
CA ALA A 70 9.03 -11.90 -2.58
C ALA A 70 9.93 -11.52 -3.76
N GLY A 71 11.06 -10.86 -3.50
CA GLY A 71 11.96 -10.45 -4.56
C GLY A 71 11.42 -9.31 -5.40
N LEU A 72 10.60 -8.43 -4.81
CA LEU A 72 9.94 -7.37 -5.54
C LEU A 72 10.48 -6.01 -5.13
N ARG A 73 10.63 -5.12 -6.12
CA ARG A 73 10.94 -3.73 -5.90
C ARG A 73 9.65 -2.93 -6.06
N ILE A 74 9.43 -1.96 -5.21
CA ILE A 74 8.23 -1.14 -5.30
C ILE A 74 8.43 -0.12 -6.41
N GLY A 75 7.63 -0.25 -7.46
CA GLY A 75 7.71 0.62 -8.63
C GLY A 75 6.69 1.75 -8.62
N ALA A 76 5.64 1.63 -7.82
CA ALA A 76 4.63 2.68 -7.71
C ALA A 76 3.86 2.51 -6.41
N ILE A 77 3.36 3.63 -5.90
CA ILE A 77 2.51 3.66 -4.72
C ILE A 77 1.21 4.32 -5.14
N VAL A 78 0.08 3.73 -4.75
CA VAL A 78 -1.24 4.22 -5.14
C VAL A 78 -2.04 4.53 -3.88
N ALA A 79 -2.62 5.72 -3.81
CA ALA A 79 -3.58 6.08 -2.78
C ALA A 79 -4.97 6.02 -3.38
N THR A 80 -5.87 5.24 -2.77
CA THR A 80 -7.23 5.14 -3.29
C THR A 80 -8.07 6.31 -2.83
N HIS A 81 -7.80 6.82 -1.62
CA HIS A 81 -8.47 8.00 -1.11
C HIS A 81 -7.57 8.60 -0.04
N ASP A 82 -7.97 9.75 0.52
CA ASP A 82 -7.07 10.52 1.34
C ASP A 82 -7.39 10.47 2.84
N HIS A 83 -8.07 9.44 3.31
CA HIS A 83 -8.26 9.25 4.74
C HIS A 83 -6.92 8.86 5.38
N PRO A 84 -6.62 9.38 6.57
CA PRO A 84 -5.31 9.12 7.19
C PRO A 84 -4.99 7.64 7.33
N ASP A 85 -6.00 6.79 7.58
CA ASP A 85 -5.78 5.36 7.75
C ASP A 85 -5.38 4.66 6.45
N HIS A 86 -5.27 5.40 5.34
CA HIS A 86 -4.84 4.85 4.05
C HIS A 86 -3.61 5.54 3.48
N ILE A 87 -3.21 6.71 4.01
CA ILE A 87 -2.14 7.48 3.39
C ILE A 87 -0.97 7.82 4.32
N GLU A 88 -1.09 7.55 5.62
CA GLU A 88 -0.10 8.05 6.57
C GLU A 88 1.30 7.47 6.37
N GLY A 89 1.40 6.30 5.78
CA GLY A 89 2.70 5.68 5.55
C GLY A 89 3.35 6.08 4.23
N ILE A 90 2.65 6.84 3.38
CA ILE A 90 3.17 7.14 2.05
C ILE A 90 4.47 7.93 2.09
N PRO A 91 4.59 9.01 2.90
CA PRO A 91 5.86 9.75 2.91
C PRO A 91 7.05 8.88 3.32
N GLU A 92 6.84 8.01 4.32
CA GLU A 92 7.92 7.12 4.76
C GLU A 92 8.29 6.14 3.66
N LEU A 93 7.30 5.58 2.98
CA LEU A 93 7.56 4.60 1.92
C LEU A 93 8.24 5.27 0.72
N VAL A 94 7.84 6.49 0.37
CA VAL A 94 8.50 7.23 -0.71
C VAL A 94 9.96 7.50 -0.35
N ALA A 95 10.22 7.89 0.89
CA ALA A 95 11.60 8.14 1.32
C ALA A 95 12.45 6.87 1.21
N ALA A 96 11.86 5.72 1.47
CA ALA A 96 12.59 4.46 1.43
C ALA A 96 12.79 3.92 0.02
N THR A 97 11.91 4.24 -0.92
CA THR A 97 11.90 3.58 -2.22
C THR A 97 12.11 4.51 -3.41
N GLY A 98 11.78 5.79 -3.26
CA GLY A 98 11.80 6.71 -4.38
C GLY A 98 10.68 6.48 -5.39
N ALA A 99 9.72 5.62 -5.09
CA ALA A 99 8.68 5.27 -6.04
C ALA A 99 7.70 6.43 -6.25
N PRO A 100 7.16 6.60 -7.46
CA PRO A 100 6.16 7.62 -7.70
C PRO A 100 4.86 7.29 -6.99
N VAL A 101 4.11 8.33 -6.61
CA VAL A 101 2.83 8.19 -5.92
C VAL A 101 1.73 8.65 -6.85
N TYR A 102 0.73 7.80 -7.03
CA TYR A 102 -0.45 8.10 -7.84
C TYR A 102 -1.61 8.30 -6.89
N ALA A 103 -2.24 9.47 -6.97
CA ALA A 103 -3.33 9.84 -6.08
C ALA A 103 -4.45 10.51 -6.86
N PRO A 104 -5.71 10.42 -6.38
CA PRO A 104 -6.81 11.10 -7.05
C PRO A 104 -6.55 12.60 -7.13
N ARG A 105 -7.02 13.22 -8.21
CA ARG A 105 -6.74 14.63 -8.48
C ARG A 105 -7.14 15.53 -7.31
N THR A 106 -8.23 15.22 -6.66
CA THR A 106 -8.76 16.04 -5.58
C THR A 106 -8.25 15.62 -4.21
N SER A 107 -7.29 14.71 -4.15
CA SER A 107 -6.82 14.17 -2.88
C SER A 107 -5.95 15.17 -2.14
N ARG A 108 -6.06 15.15 -0.81
CA ARG A 108 -5.18 15.95 0.05
C ARG A 108 -3.80 15.35 0.18
N ILE A 109 -3.56 14.19 -0.42
CA ILE A 109 -2.25 13.55 -0.35
C ILE A 109 -1.18 14.45 -0.97
N ASN A 110 -1.54 15.28 -1.94
CA ASN A 110 -0.60 16.21 -2.52
C ASN A 110 -0.02 17.14 -1.47
N GLN A 111 -0.88 17.67 -0.59
CA GLN A 111 -0.43 18.58 0.48
C GLN A 111 0.43 17.83 1.49
N LEU A 112 0.05 16.61 1.83
CA LEU A 112 0.83 15.81 2.76
C LEU A 112 2.23 15.56 2.22
N LEU A 113 2.34 15.19 0.95
CA LEU A 113 3.64 14.90 0.37
C LEU A 113 4.48 16.15 0.18
N GLN A 114 3.86 17.29 -0.12
CA GLN A 114 4.62 18.52 -0.24
C GLN A 114 5.28 18.91 1.06
N LYS A 115 4.65 18.63 2.19
CA LYS A 115 5.27 18.89 3.48
C LYS A 115 6.56 18.09 3.67
N HIS A 116 6.70 16.98 2.98
CA HIS A 116 7.86 16.11 3.07
C HIS A 116 8.77 16.25 1.86
N GLY A 117 8.50 17.21 0.97
CA GLY A 117 9.36 17.44 -0.18
C GLY A 117 9.12 16.52 -1.35
N PHE A 118 7.98 15.87 -1.43
CA PHE A 118 7.67 14.94 -2.50
C PHE A 118 6.52 15.46 -3.35
N ALA A 119 6.39 14.91 -4.56
CA ALA A 119 5.31 15.24 -5.47
C ALA A 119 4.50 14.00 -5.80
N THR A 120 3.27 14.21 -6.26
CA THR A 120 2.40 13.11 -6.67
C THR A 120 2.10 13.19 -8.15
N VAL A 121 1.67 12.06 -8.72
CA VAL A 121 1.06 12.02 -10.04
C VAL A 121 -0.45 11.96 -9.81
N SER A 122 -1.16 12.98 -10.30
CA SER A 122 -2.62 13.04 -10.12
C SER A 122 -3.33 12.22 -11.16
N TYR A 123 -4.49 11.65 -10.79
CA TYR A 123 -5.30 10.92 -11.75
C TYR A 123 -6.78 11.17 -11.46
N THR A 124 -7.60 11.09 -12.51
CA THR A 124 -9.05 11.11 -12.37
C THR A 124 -9.59 9.68 -12.38
N HIS A 125 -8.97 8.81 -13.15
CA HIS A 125 -9.11 7.38 -13.00
C HIS A 125 -7.76 6.77 -13.32
N LEU A 126 -7.46 5.65 -12.70
CA LEU A 126 -6.14 5.08 -12.75
C LEU A 126 -6.03 4.07 -13.88
N THR A 127 -5.03 4.28 -14.73
CA THR A 127 -4.61 3.25 -15.68
C THR A 127 -3.13 3.02 -15.43
N LEU A 128 -2.81 1.92 -14.81
CA LEU A 128 -1.42 1.61 -14.52
C LEU A 128 -0.69 1.22 -15.79
N PRO A 129 0.60 1.54 -15.90
CA PRO A 129 1.39 1.06 -17.02
C PRO A 129 1.36 -0.45 -17.05
N THR A 130 1.14 -1.00 -18.21
CA THR A 130 1.19 -2.44 -18.39
C THR A 130 2.06 -2.73 -19.59
N ASN A 131 2.48 -3.95 -19.70
CA ASN A 131 3.32 -4.30 -20.82
C ASN A 131 2.56 -4.73 -22.04
N ARG A 132 1.25 -4.64 -22.01
CA ARG A 132 0.59 -4.99 -23.16
C ARG A 132 0.64 -3.90 -24.07
N GLU A 133 0.76 -4.01 -24.83
CA GLU A 133 0.77 -3.03 -25.48
C GLU A 133 0.14 -3.07 -26.11
#